data_12fa8ab02debe2f7752bfc346a8627bc
#
_entry.id   12fa8ab02debe2f7752bfc346a8627bc
#
_cell.length_a   1.000
_cell.length_b   1.000
_cell.length_c   1.000
_cell.angle_alpha   90.00
_cell.angle_beta   90.00
_cell.angle_gamma   90.00
#
_symmetry.space_group_name_H-M   'P 1'
#
loop_
_entity.id
_entity.type
_entity.pdbx_description
1 polymer ?
#
loop_
_entity_poly.entity_id
_entity_poly.type
_entity_poly.pdbx_seq_one_letter_code
_entity_poly.pdbx_strand_id
1 'polypeptide(L)'
;MQISKKMPSPKRTIKVLSALFIGIWLIFIGNGLVLTSAGVMLKEMGVSDVFIGIITSCFFLGGIMSAIFAYSFISSYGYVRSYAIFTALFAISATLHGLGNSIIYWAFLRFLLGFSYYSIVMVVESWINTKSKNEIRSRVLAFYEMLYYGGFGVGVIILALNLSNAKIFAISIFFILLGSIPMNTVKIKEPPLPEKRKLSIPNVFELVPLALSGSFTAGICLSSFFAMSSVFVLKTGGSVLDISAFIFIAMIGGLLSELFFGNFSDKFGRKYSIMLGVFIALVASFFMWFNLENLNILKICVFFLTFGTFSLYALSLARANDMLNNKNESAKVGAELLLSYSIGSLLGPLITGVFIEIFGSLGFVLVYVFILVFLFVFAAFQEVVPKEKRGEFVAKRPSKILR
;
A
#
# COMPACT_ATOMS: atom_id res chain seq x y z
N MET A 1 5.61 -22.19 43.40
CA MET A 1 6.46 -21.19 42.73
C MET A 1 5.77 -20.70 41.48
N GLN A 2 4.93 -19.65 41.55
CA GLN A 2 4.25 -19.08 40.38
C GLN A 2 5.29 -18.34 39.56
N ILE A 3 5.66 -18.91 38.42
CA ILE A 3 6.46 -18.19 37.43
C ILE A 3 5.58 -17.06 36.88
N SER A 4 5.86 -15.83 37.36
CA SER A 4 5.25 -14.61 36.79
C SER A 4 5.45 -14.61 35.29
N LYS A 5 4.41 -14.96 34.55
CA LYS A 5 4.38 -14.78 33.08
C LYS A 5 4.50 -13.27 32.83
N LYS A 6 5.72 -12.78 32.59
CA LYS A 6 5.94 -11.39 32.16
C LYS A 6 4.96 -11.04 31.06
N MET A 7 4.16 -9.98 31.27
CA MET A 7 3.21 -9.48 30.26
C MET A 7 3.94 -9.21 28.94
N PRO A 8 3.31 -9.52 27.79
CA PRO A 8 3.91 -9.28 26.51
C PRO A 8 4.16 -7.78 26.31
N SER A 9 5.38 -7.42 25.92
CA SER A 9 5.76 -6.02 25.69
C SER A 9 6.00 -5.78 24.20
N PRO A 10 5.36 -4.78 23.57
CA PRO A 10 5.61 -4.42 22.18
C PRO A 10 7.09 -4.11 21.94
N LYS A 11 7.73 -3.33 22.83
CA LYS A 11 9.16 -2.99 22.75
C LYS A 11 10.06 -4.23 22.70
N ARG A 12 9.77 -5.25 23.52
CA ARG A 12 10.54 -6.50 23.52
C ARG A 12 10.37 -7.27 22.21
N THR A 13 9.15 -7.36 21.68
CA THR A 13 8.88 -8.03 20.40
C THR A 13 9.56 -7.30 19.24
N ILE A 14 9.48 -5.96 19.19
CA ILE A 14 10.19 -5.14 18.20
C ILE A 14 11.70 -5.37 18.28
N LYS A 15 12.28 -5.41 19.49
CA LYS A 15 13.71 -5.69 19.66
C LYS A 15 14.10 -7.09 19.18
N VAL A 16 13.28 -8.10 19.42
CA VAL A 16 13.53 -9.49 18.93
C VAL A 16 13.42 -9.56 17.41
N LEU A 17 12.53 -8.80 16.80
CA LEU A 17 12.32 -8.75 15.34
C LEU A 17 13.10 -7.61 14.67
N SER A 18 14.09 -7.02 15.33
CA SER A 18 14.82 -5.84 14.82
C SER A 18 15.46 -6.09 13.45
N ALA A 19 16.05 -7.27 13.22
CA ALA A 19 16.64 -7.63 11.91
C ALA A 19 15.58 -7.62 10.80
N LEU A 20 14.36 -8.14 11.08
CA LEU A 20 13.23 -8.11 10.16
C LEU A 20 12.81 -6.67 9.86
N PHE A 21 12.69 -5.84 10.89
CA PHE A 21 12.27 -4.44 10.73
C PHE A 21 13.30 -3.58 10.03
N ILE A 22 14.60 -3.76 10.32
CA ILE A 22 15.67 -3.04 9.61
C ILE A 22 15.70 -3.48 8.15
N GLY A 23 15.64 -4.78 7.88
CA GLY A 23 15.66 -5.31 6.52
C GLY A 23 14.50 -4.77 5.67
N ILE A 24 13.28 -4.85 6.17
CA ILE A 24 12.12 -4.38 5.40
C ILE A 24 12.10 -2.83 5.26
N TRP A 25 12.60 -2.09 6.24
CA TRP A 25 12.71 -0.63 6.15
C TRP A 25 13.63 -0.21 5.00
N LEU A 26 14.79 -0.86 4.86
CA LEU A 26 15.71 -0.64 3.75
C LEU A 26 15.07 -0.99 2.40
N ILE A 27 14.31 -2.09 2.33
CA ILE A 27 13.56 -2.44 1.12
C ILE A 27 12.50 -1.38 0.79
N PHE A 28 11.82 -0.80 1.79
CA PHE A 28 10.87 0.29 1.57
C PHE A 28 11.53 1.54 1.00
N ILE A 29 12.78 1.86 1.38
CA ILE A 29 13.56 2.95 0.78
C ILE A 29 13.79 2.66 -0.72
N GLY A 30 14.30 1.49 -1.05
CA GLY A 30 14.53 1.08 -2.43
C GLY A 30 13.24 1.07 -3.27
N ASN A 31 12.14 0.56 -2.70
CA ASN A 31 10.83 0.54 -3.36
C ASN A 31 10.29 1.94 -3.62
N GLY A 32 10.40 2.85 -2.63
CA GLY A 32 9.96 4.24 -2.78
C GLY A 32 10.64 4.94 -3.95
N LEU A 33 11.95 4.72 -4.09
CA LEU A 33 12.72 5.30 -5.17
C LEU A 33 12.36 4.69 -6.54
N VAL A 34 12.30 3.35 -6.67
CA VAL A 34 11.96 2.65 -7.93
C VAL A 34 10.53 2.94 -8.37
N LEU A 35 9.59 2.96 -7.43
CA LEU A 35 8.18 3.15 -7.77
C LEU A 35 7.91 4.57 -8.25
N THR A 36 8.48 5.56 -7.55
CA THR A 36 8.28 6.99 -7.86
C THR A 36 9.00 7.40 -9.14
N SER A 37 10.22 6.90 -9.39
CA SER A 37 11.00 7.24 -10.58
C SER A 37 10.41 6.71 -11.89
N ALA A 38 9.58 5.67 -11.83
CA ALA A 38 9.03 5.04 -13.02
C ALA A 38 8.24 5.98 -13.92
N GLY A 39 7.35 6.78 -13.33
CA GLY A 39 6.54 7.74 -14.07
C GLY A 39 7.41 8.80 -14.75
N VAL A 40 8.47 9.25 -14.08
CA VAL A 40 9.44 10.20 -14.65
C VAL A 40 10.15 9.59 -15.86
N MET A 41 10.75 8.42 -15.68
CA MET A 41 11.52 7.73 -16.73
C MET A 41 10.66 7.40 -17.95
N LEU A 42 9.43 6.90 -17.74
CA LEU A 42 8.52 6.60 -18.85
C LEU A 42 8.10 7.87 -19.61
N LYS A 43 7.93 8.99 -18.91
CA LYS A 43 7.69 10.30 -19.58
C LYS A 43 8.90 10.77 -20.37
N GLU A 44 10.12 10.65 -19.84
CA GLU A 44 11.36 10.95 -20.56
C GLU A 44 11.53 10.09 -21.81
N MET A 45 11.04 8.85 -21.80
CA MET A 45 11.03 7.95 -22.95
C MET A 45 9.92 8.30 -23.97
N GLY A 46 9.09 9.33 -23.73
CA GLY A 46 8.01 9.73 -24.60
C GLY A 46 6.79 8.80 -24.59
N VAL A 47 6.65 7.96 -23.56
CA VAL A 47 5.51 7.03 -23.43
C VAL A 47 4.24 7.82 -23.10
N SER A 48 3.12 7.50 -23.78
CA SER A 48 1.83 8.15 -23.52
C SER A 48 1.27 7.79 -22.13
N ASP A 49 0.42 8.63 -21.59
CA ASP A 49 -0.08 8.49 -20.21
C ASP A 49 -0.91 7.21 -20.03
N VAL A 50 -1.63 6.77 -21.09
CA VAL A 50 -2.35 5.49 -21.11
C VAL A 50 -1.39 4.31 -20.95
N PHE A 51 -0.30 4.29 -21.72
CA PHE A 51 0.68 3.21 -21.60
C PHE A 51 1.44 3.24 -20.28
N ILE A 52 1.71 4.42 -19.70
CA ILE A 52 2.26 4.53 -18.34
C ILE A 52 1.29 3.89 -17.33
N GLY A 53 -0.01 4.17 -17.47
CA GLY A 53 -1.05 3.54 -16.66
C GLY A 53 -1.05 2.01 -16.78
N ILE A 54 -0.96 1.47 -18.00
CA ILE A 54 -0.89 0.02 -18.25
C ILE A 54 0.36 -0.59 -17.63
N ILE A 55 1.54 -0.01 -17.89
CA ILE A 55 2.82 -0.51 -17.38
C ILE A 55 2.83 -0.52 -15.85
N THR A 56 2.36 0.55 -15.22
CA THR A 56 2.33 0.63 -13.76
C THR A 56 1.27 -0.26 -13.13
N SER A 57 0.16 -0.53 -13.81
CA SER A 57 -0.84 -1.52 -13.38
C SER A 57 -0.28 -2.94 -13.32
N CYS A 58 0.70 -3.28 -14.16
CA CYS A 58 1.36 -4.59 -14.12
C CYS A 58 2.06 -4.84 -12.78
N PHE A 59 2.51 -3.80 -12.06
CA PHE A 59 3.04 -3.93 -10.70
C PHE A 59 1.97 -4.48 -9.74
N PHE A 60 0.76 -3.97 -9.79
CA PHE A 60 -0.35 -4.43 -8.95
C PHE A 60 -0.85 -5.81 -9.39
N LEU A 61 -0.80 -6.14 -10.68
CA LEU A 61 -1.07 -7.49 -11.17
C LEU A 61 -0.06 -8.49 -10.59
N GLY A 62 1.22 -8.13 -10.52
CA GLY A 62 2.24 -8.91 -9.83
C GLY A 62 1.91 -9.13 -8.35
N GLY A 63 1.37 -8.11 -7.68
CA GLY A 63 0.89 -8.21 -6.30
C GLY A 63 -0.25 -9.21 -6.12
N ILE A 64 -1.21 -9.25 -7.04
CA ILE A 64 -2.30 -10.23 -7.07
C ILE A 64 -1.72 -11.66 -7.20
N MET A 65 -0.79 -11.85 -8.12
CA MET A 65 -0.15 -13.16 -8.32
C MET A 65 0.68 -13.57 -7.11
N SER A 66 1.32 -12.61 -6.42
CA SER A 66 2.00 -12.86 -5.16
C SER A 66 1.04 -13.41 -4.09
N ALA A 67 -0.15 -12.84 -3.96
CA ALA A 67 -1.16 -13.31 -3.01
C ALA A 67 -1.55 -14.79 -3.25
N ILE A 68 -1.48 -15.24 -4.51
CA ILE A 68 -1.79 -16.63 -4.89
C ILE A 68 -0.62 -17.58 -4.60
N PHE A 69 0.61 -17.19 -4.96
CA PHE A 69 1.74 -18.11 -5.01
C PHE A 69 2.70 -18.01 -3.81
N ALA A 70 2.85 -16.83 -3.19
CA ALA A 70 3.87 -16.62 -2.16
C ALA A 70 3.69 -17.53 -0.94
N TYR A 71 2.45 -17.81 -0.53
CA TYR A 71 2.17 -18.73 0.58
C TYR A 71 2.66 -20.15 0.32
N SER A 72 2.42 -20.66 -0.89
CA SER A 72 2.90 -21.98 -1.29
C SER A 72 4.43 -22.03 -1.29
N PHE A 73 5.06 -20.93 -1.72
CA PHE A 73 6.50 -20.79 -1.74
C PHE A 73 7.09 -20.77 -0.32
N ILE A 74 6.52 -19.95 0.58
CA ILE A 74 6.93 -19.89 1.99
C ILE A 74 6.78 -21.24 2.68
N SER A 75 5.69 -21.95 2.43
CA SER A 75 5.46 -23.28 3.01
C SER A 75 6.46 -24.34 2.52
N SER A 76 7.01 -24.17 1.32
CA SER A 76 7.96 -25.13 0.73
C SER A 76 9.42 -24.83 1.09
N TYR A 77 9.81 -23.56 1.15
CA TYR A 77 11.22 -23.14 1.32
C TYR A 77 11.52 -22.52 2.68
N GLY A 78 10.51 -22.16 3.47
CA GLY A 78 10.66 -21.43 4.73
C GLY A 78 10.71 -19.91 4.54
N TYR A 79 10.65 -19.19 5.65
CA TYR A 79 10.55 -17.71 5.63
C TYR A 79 11.84 -17.03 5.19
N VAL A 80 12.99 -17.44 5.73
CA VAL A 80 14.29 -16.79 5.45
C VAL A 80 14.69 -16.98 4.00
N ARG A 81 14.58 -18.20 3.47
CA ARG A 81 14.92 -18.48 2.07
C ARG A 81 13.96 -17.78 1.11
N SER A 82 12.66 -17.77 1.41
CA SER A 82 11.67 -17.05 0.60
C SER A 82 11.96 -15.56 0.57
N TYR A 83 12.29 -14.97 1.71
CA TYR A 83 12.69 -13.56 1.80
C TYR A 83 13.89 -13.25 0.91
N ALA A 84 14.96 -14.08 1.00
CA ALA A 84 16.17 -13.89 0.21
C ALA A 84 15.90 -14.00 -1.30
N ILE A 85 15.13 -15.02 -1.73
CA ILE A 85 14.82 -15.25 -3.14
C ILE A 85 13.98 -14.10 -3.70
N PHE A 86 12.91 -13.67 -2.98
CA PHE A 86 12.09 -12.56 -3.43
C PHE A 86 12.84 -11.23 -3.43
N THR A 87 13.75 -11.00 -2.47
CA THR A 87 14.61 -9.81 -2.47
C THR A 87 15.57 -9.81 -3.65
N ALA A 88 16.18 -10.95 -3.98
CA ALA A 88 17.03 -11.08 -5.16
C ALA A 88 16.23 -10.84 -6.45
N LEU A 89 15.04 -11.43 -6.59
CA LEU A 89 14.17 -11.21 -7.74
C LEU A 89 13.75 -9.73 -7.87
N PHE A 90 13.46 -9.08 -6.75
CA PHE A 90 13.14 -7.65 -6.72
C PHE A 90 14.33 -6.79 -7.21
N ALA A 91 15.55 -7.08 -6.72
CA ALA A 91 16.75 -6.37 -7.13
C ALA A 91 17.08 -6.62 -8.62
N ILE A 92 16.97 -7.86 -9.11
CA ILE A 92 17.17 -8.21 -10.52
C ILE A 92 16.17 -7.45 -11.39
N SER A 93 14.89 -7.47 -11.02
CA SER A 93 13.85 -6.78 -11.78
C SER A 93 14.10 -5.26 -11.82
N ALA A 94 14.55 -4.65 -10.71
CA ALA A 94 14.92 -3.23 -10.67
C ALA A 94 16.13 -2.93 -11.57
N THR A 95 17.17 -3.80 -11.54
CA THR A 95 18.37 -3.67 -12.40
C THR A 95 18.01 -3.67 -13.87
N LEU A 96 17.18 -4.62 -14.27
CA LEU A 96 16.84 -4.83 -15.67
C LEU A 96 16.06 -3.66 -16.27
N HIS A 97 15.35 -2.83 -15.50
CA HIS A 97 14.68 -1.64 -16.02
C HIS A 97 15.65 -0.66 -16.71
N GLY A 98 16.92 -0.61 -16.28
CA GLY A 98 17.94 0.23 -16.91
C GLY A 98 18.50 -0.29 -18.23
N LEU A 99 18.12 -1.51 -18.68
CA LEU A 99 18.74 -2.18 -19.84
C LEU A 99 17.86 -2.15 -21.10
N GLY A 100 16.62 -1.72 -21.03
CA GLY A 100 15.74 -1.72 -22.19
C GLY A 100 14.63 -0.68 -22.14
N ASN A 101 14.16 -0.24 -23.32
CA ASN A 101 13.20 0.85 -23.47
C ASN A 101 11.86 0.40 -24.07
N SER A 102 11.63 -0.91 -24.27
CA SER A 102 10.38 -1.43 -24.83
C SER A 102 9.26 -1.39 -23.79
N ILE A 103 8.08 -0.95 -24.18
CA ILE A 103 6.85 -0.93 -23.34
C ILE A 103 6.54 -2.32 -22.77
N ILE A 104 6.60 -3.36 -23.61
CA ILE A 104 6.32 -4.75 -23.20
C ILE A 104 7.36 -5.22 -22.17
N TYR A 105 8.64 -4.88 -22.39
CA TYR A 105 9.72 -5.20 -21.48
C TYR A 105 9.51 -4.54 -20.10
N TRP A 106 9.16 -3.25 -20.07
CA TRP A 106 8.86 -2.53 -18.84
C TRP A 106 7.63 -3.10 -18.13
N ALA A 107 6.57 -3.44 -18.86
CA ALA A 107 5.36 -4.04 -18.29
C ALA A 107 5.67 -5.38 -17.61
N PHE A 108 6.47 -6.25 -18.26
CA PHE A 108 6.91 -7.52 -17.68
C PHE A 108 7.76 -7.31 -16.43
N LEU A 109 8.72 -6.38 -16.46
CA LEU A 109 9.54 -6.09 -15.29
C LEU A 109 8.74 -5.47 -14.14
N ARG A 110 7.75 -4.62 -14.43
CA ARG A 110 6.82 -4.11 -13.43
C ARG A 110 6.00 -5.22 -12.78
N PHE A 111 5.56 -6.18 -13.55
CA PHE A 111 4.91 -7.38 -13.00
C PHE A 111 5.84 -8.14 -12.05
N LEU A 112 7.09 -8.40 -12.44
CA LEU A 112 8.07 -9.08 -11.59
C LEU A 112 8.42 -8.27 -10.33
N LEU A 113 8.56 -6.95 -10.45
CA LEU A 113 8.75 -6.05 -9.31
C LEU A 113 7.60 -6.16 -8.30
N GLY A 114 6.36 -6.07 -8.79
CA GLY A 114 5.18 -6.19 -7.94
C GLY A 114 5.08 -7.56 -7.27
N PHE A 115 5.28 -8.63 -8.05
CA PHE A 115 5.26 -10.00 -7.52
C PHE A 115 6.29 -10.18 -6.40
N SER A 116 7.53 -9.78 -6.62
CA SER A 116 8.60 -9.94 -5.63
C SER A 116 8.40 -9.04 -4.41
N TYR A 117 8.04 -7.76 -4.61
CA TYR A 117 7.79 -6.82 -3.52
C TYR A 117 6.66 -7.29 -2.59
N TYR A 118 5.50 -7.62 -3.13
CA TYR A 118 4.38 -8.09 -2.31
C TYR A 118 4.65 -9.46 -1.68
N SER A 119 5.46 -10.31 -2.31
CA SER A 119 5.92 -11.57 -1.70
C SER A 119 6.83 -11.32 -0.50
N ILE A 120 7.75 -10.35 -0.56
CA ILE A 120 8.58 -9.94 0.58
C ILE A 120 7.69 -9.42 1.73
N VAL A 121 6.76 -8.53 1.41
CA VAL A 121 5.79 -7.98 2.38
C VAL A 121 5.02 -9.10 3.06
N MET A 122 4.54 -10.08 2.30
CA MET A 122 3.81 -11.23 2.84
C MET A 122 4.66 -12.07 3.79
N VAL A 123 5.93 -12.34 3.46
CA VAL A 123 6.87 -13.03 4.35
C VAL A 123 7.00 -12.29 5.68
N VAL A 124 7.25 -10.98 5.63
CA VAL A 124 7.48 -10.15 6.82
C VAL A 124 6.23 -10.07 7.68
N GLU A 125 5.08 -9.80 7.08
CA GLU A 125 3.82 -9.67 7.81
C GLU A 125 3.35 -10.98 8.42
N SER A 126 3.51 -12.10 7.72
CA SER A 126 3.22 -13.41 8.27
C SER A 126 4.10 -13.72 9.47
N TRP A 127 5.39 -13.35 9.42
CA TRP A 127 6.31 -13.50 10.54
C TRP A 127 5.92 -12.64 11.75
N ILE A 128 5.65 -11.35 11.52
CA ILE A 128 5.20 -10.42 12.57
C ILE A 128 3.92 -10.95 13.24
N ASN A 129 2.95 -11.39 12.44
CA ASN A 129 1.67 -11.88 12.94
C ASN A 129 1.83 -13.12 13.82
N THR A 130 2.70 -14.06 13.42
CA THR A 130 2.93 -15.30 14.18
C THR A 130 3.71 -15.08 15.47
N LYS A 131 4.67 -14.14 15.47
CA LYS A 131 5.51 -13.85 16.66
C LYS A 131 4.88 -12.85 17.61
N SER A 132 3.86 -12.10 17.20
CA SER A 132 3.19 -11.12 18.04
C SER A 132 1.96 -11.69 18.71
N LYS A 133 1.90 -11.65 20.04
CA LYS A 133 0.69 -12.01 20.79
C LYS A 133 -0.46 -11.07 20.46
N ASN A 134 -1.70 -11.54 20.57
CA ASN A 134 -2.90 -10.79 20.19
C ASN A 134 -2.98 -9.41 20.87
N GLU A 135 -2.62 -9.32 22.16
CA GLU A 135 -2.74 -8.11 22.98
C GLU A 135 -1.80 -6.97 22.54
N ILE A 136 -0.70 -7.30 21.84
CA ILE A 136 0.31 -6.32 21.41
C ILE A 136 0.45 -6.21 19.89
N ARG A 137 -0.22 -7.10 19.13
CA ARG A 137 -0.06 -7.22 17.67
C ARG A 137 -0.35 -5.92 16.94
N SER A 138 -1.43 -5.22 17.31
CA SER A 138 -1.79 -3.93 16.71
C SER A 138 -0.67 -2.90 16.83
N ARG A 139 -0.02 -2.82 18.00
CA ARG A 139 1.08 -1.88 18.25
C ARG A 139 2.35 -2.23 17.46
N VAL A 140 2.65 -3.53 17.32
CA VAL A 140 3.79 -4.00 16.51
C VAL A 140 3.54 -3.73 15.03
N LEU A 141 2.30 -3.92 14.57
CA LEU A 141 1.91 -3.62 13.20
C LEU A 141 1.88 -2.12 12.91
N ALA A 142 1.46 -1.28 13.88
CA ALA A 142 1.54 0.17 13.74
C ALA A 142 3.00 0.64 13.57
N PHE A 143 3.94 0.05 14.34
CA PHE A 143 5.36 0.31 14.13
C PHE A 143 5.85 -0.08 12.73
N TYR A 144 5.41 -1.22 12.21
CA TYR A 144 5.70 -1.64 10.84
C TYR A 144 5.16 -0.64 9.79
N GLU A 145 3.95 -0.11 9.98
CA GLU A 145 3.40 0.93 9.09
C GLU A 145 4.22 2.23 9.15
N MET A 146 4.66 2.64 10.35
CA MET A 146 5.57 3.80 10.47
C MET A 146 6.88 3.59 9.68
N LEU A 147 7.45 2.39 9.71
CA LEU A 147 8.64 2.06 8.92
C LEU A 147 8.37 2.13 7.42
N TYR A 148 7.17 1.75 6.97
CA TYR A 148 6.82 1.89 5.56
C TYR A 148 6.76 3.36 5.13
N TYR A 149 5.94 4.17 5.79
CA TYR A 149 5.82 5.58 5.42
C TYR A 149 7.15 6.30 5.51
N GLY A 150 7.93 6.02 6.57
CA GLY A 150 9.27 6.59 6.74
C GLY A 150 10.26 6.11 5.68
N GLY A 151 10.35 4.80 5.42
CA GLY A 151 11.26 4.24 4.43
C GLY A 151 10.91 4.68 3.01
N PHE A 152 9.63 4.58 2.63
CA PHE A 152 9.17 5.06 1.33
C PHE A 152 9.47 6.55 1.15
N GLY A 153 9.18 7.36 2.18
CA GLY A 153 9.46 8.80 2.17
C GLY A 153 10.96 9.12 1.98
N VAL A 154 11.86 8.39 2.65
CA VAL A 154 13.32 8.52 2.43
C VAL A 154 13.70 8.21 0.99
N GLY A 155 13.15 7.12 0.41
CA GLY A 155 13.36 6.79 -1.01
C GLY A 155 12.95 7.91 -1.94
N VAL A 156 11.80 8.53 -1.67
CA VAL A 156 11.29 9.67 -2.44
C VAL A 156 12.17 10.91 -2.30
N ILE A 157 12.74 11.19 -1.11
CA ILE A 157 13.67 12.30 -0.90
C ILE A 157 14.97 12.10 -1.71
N ILE A 158 15.46 10.86 -1.85
CA ILE A 158 16.63 10.56 -2.67
C ILE A 158 16.38 10.93 -4.14
N LEU A 159 15.15 10.78 -4.64
CA LEU A 159 14.80 11.20 -6.00
C LEU A 159 15.01 12.72 -6.20
N ALA A 160 14.80 13.53 -5.15
CA ALA A 160 15.00 14.98 -5.20
C ALA A 160 16.44 15.41 -5.53
N LEU A 161 17.42 14.50 -5.37
CA LEU A 161 18.82 14.77 -5.73
C LEU A 161 19.05 14.85 -7.24
N ASN A 162 18.01 14.65 -8.05
CA ASN A 162 18.03 14.74 -9.51
C ASN A 162 19.19 13.95 -10.16
N LEU A 163 19.32 12.71 -9.73
CA LEU A 163 20.38 11.81 -10.17
C LEU A 163 20.02 11.19 -11.54
N SER A 164 21.04 10.78 -12.29
CA SER A 164 20.80 10.02 -13.52
C SER A 164 20.07 8.71 -13.25
N ASN A 165 19.31 8.23 -14.25
CA ASN A 165 18.51 6.99 -14.13
C ASN A 165 19.35 5.79 -13.67
N ALA A 166 20.59 5.66 -14.16
CA ALA A 166 21.51 4.61 -13.73
C ALA A 166 21.84 4.69 -12.23
N LYS A 167 22.07 5.91 -11.69
CA LYS A 167 22.32 6.12 -10.25
C LYS A 167 21.07 5.83 -9.43
N ILE A 168 19.89 6.20 -9.90
CA ILE A 168 18.61 5.91 -9.22
C ILE A 168 18.43 4.40 -9.06
N PHE A 169 18.63 3.62 -10.13
CA PHE A 169 18.55 2.15 -10.04
C PHE A 169 19.65 1.58 -9.14
N ALA A 170 20.90 2.03 -9.27
CA ALA A 170 22.00 1.56 -8.42
C ALA A 170 21.73 1.78 -6.92
N ILE A 171 21.24 2.96 -6.54
CA ILE A 171 20.88 3.26 -5.15
C ILE A 171 19.70 2.42 -4.68
N SER A 172 18.68 2.25 -5.53
CA SER A 172 17.53 1.41 -5.21
C SER A 172 17.95 -0.03 -4.93
N ILE A 173 18.76 -0.59 -5.83
CA ILE A 173 19.28 -1.95 -5.72
C ILE A 173 20.16 -2.10 -4.47
N PHE A 174 21.00 -1.11 -4.18
CA PHE A 174 21.81 -1.07 -2.97
C PHE A 174 20.95 -1.22 -1.72
N PHE A 175 19.89 -0.43 -1.57
CA PHE A 175 18.99 -0.52 -0.41
C PHE A 175 18.20 -1.84 -0.38
N ILE A 176 17.75 -2.34 -1.53
CA ILE A 176 17.05 -3.62 -1.64
C ILE A 176 17.93 -4.76 -1.17
N LEU A 177 19.16 -4.85 -1.68
CA LEU A 177 20.11 -5.90 -1.31
C LEU A 177 20.61 -5.76 0.14
N LEU A 178 20.89 -4.54 0.58
CA LEU A 178 21.24 -4.25 1.97
C LEU A 178 20.13 -4.70 2.93
N GLY A 179 18.87 -4.55 2.52
CA GLY A 179 17.71 -5.04 3.27
C GLY A 179 17.63 -6.56 3.41
N SER A 180 18.30 -7.31 2.54
CA SER A 180 18.40 -8.77 2.66
C SER A 180 19.35 -9.22 3.77
N ILE A 181 20.41 -8.46 4.07
CA ILE A 181 21.49 -8.86 4.97
C ILE A 181 21.02 -9.16 6.39
N PRO A 182 20.23 -8.28 7.07
CA PRO A 182 19.88 -8.52 8.47
C PRO A 182 19.13 -9.83 8.69
N MET A 183 18.24 -10.21 7.78
CA MET A 183 17.47 -11.45 7.89
C MET A 183 18.30 -12.71 7.67
N ASN A 184 19.32 -12.63 6.82
CA ASN A 184 20.17 -13.77 6.49
C ASN A 184 21.34 -13.98 7.46
N THR A 185 21.69 -12.94 8.26
CA THR A 185 22.83 -13.00 9.19
C THR A 185 22.45 -13.32 10.62
N VAL A 186 21.20 -13.00 11.04
CA VAL A 186 20.74 -13.20 12.42
C VAL A 186 20.05 -14.55 12.56
N LYS A 187 20.49 -15.37 13.55
CA LYS A 187 19.82 -16.63 13.91
C LYS A 187 18.51 -16.35 14.64
N ILE A 188 17.46 -16.04 13.91
CA ILE A 188 16.10 -15.89 14.46
C ILE A 188 15.35 -17.22 14.24
N LYS A 189 14.73 -17.74 15.31
CA LYS A 189 13.87 -18.93 15.17
C LYS A 189 12.66 -18.59 14.30
N GLU A 190 12.59 -19.21 13.12
CA GLU A 190 11.48 -19.05 12.19
C GLU A 190 10.13 -19.41 12.85
N PRO A 191 9.02 -18.81 12.43
CA PRO A 191 7.70 -19.27 12.80
C PRO A 191 7.41 -20.64 12.22
N PRO A 192 6.40 -21.38 12.74
CA PRO A 192 5.88 -22.56 12.05
C PRO A 192 5.46 -22.22 10.62
N LEU A 193 5.76 -23.14 9.68
CA LEU A 193 5.41 -22.94 8.29
C LEU A 193 3.87 -22.86 8.14
N PRO A 194 3.37 -21.97 7.27
CA PRO A 194 1.94 -21.88 7.03
C PRO A 194 1.45 -23.11 6.25
N GLU A 195 0.23 -23.56 6.57
CA GLU A 195 -0.42 -24.63 5.82
C GLU A 195 -0.78 -24.18 4.40
N LYS A 196 -0.63 -25.08 3.42
CA LYS A 196 -1.09 -24.82 2.04
C LYS A 196 -2.61 -24.69 2.03
N ARG A 197 -3.12 -23.54 1.66
CA ARG A 197 -4.56 -23.28 1.56
C ARG A 197 -4.99 -23.23 0.10
N LYS A 198 -6.16 -23.81 -0.20
CA LYS A 198 -6.86 -23.60 -1.47
C LYS A 198 -7.55 -22.24 -1.41
N LEU A 199 -7.34 -21.41 -2.44
CA LEU A 199 -8.12 -20.17 -2.63
C LEU A 199 -9.60 -20.58 -2.84
N SER A 200 -10.49 -20.12 -1.96
CA SER A 200 -11.92 -20.11 -2.21
C SER A 200 -12.35 -18.66 -2.39
N ILE A 201 -13.10 -18.36 -3.42
CA ILE A 201 -13.72 -17.05 -3.64
C ILE A 201 -15.12 -17.12 -3.01
N PRO A 202 -15.32 -16.53 -1.86
CA PRO A 202 -16.62 -16.51 -1.21
C PRO A 202 -17.48 -15.34 -1.76
N ASN A 203 -18.79 -15.43 -1.65
CA ASN A 203 -19.71 -14.35 -2.04
C ASN A 203 -20.24 -13.63 -0.79
N VAL A 204 -19.66 -12.47 -0.45
CA VAL A 204 -20.00 -11.67 0.75
C VAL A 204 -20.54 -10.29 0.38
N PHE A 205 -20.79 -10.03 -0.92
CA PHE A 205 -21.26 -8.72 -1.38
C PHE A 205 -22.54 -8.27 -0.66
N GLU A 206 -23.46 -9.20 -0.39
CA GLU A 206 -24.70 -8.89 0.31
C GLU A 206 -24.49 -8.59 1.81
N LEU A 207 -23.45 -9.15 2.41
CA LEU A 207 -23.22 -9.02 3.86
C LEU A 207 -22.54 -7.70 4.24
N VAL A 208 -21.60 -7.21 3.43
CA VAL A 208 -20.75 -6.05 3.78
C VAL A 208 -20.52 -5.09 2.60
N PRO A 209 -21.58 -4.59 1.95
CA PRO A 209 -21.47 -3.84 0.70
C PRO A 209 -20.59 -2.59 0.82
N LEU A 210 -20.72 -1.81 1.91
CA LEU A 210 -19.88 -0.63 2.12
C LEU A 210 -18.40 -0.98 2.33
N ALA A 211 -18.11 -2.09 2.99
CA ALA A 211 -16.72 -2.50 3.20
C ALA A 211 -16.06 -2.94 1.88
N LEU A 212 -16.80 -3.64 1.00
CA LEU A 212 -16.31 -4.01 -0.33
C LEU A 212 -16.10 -2.78 -1.22
N SER A 213 -17.07 -1.88 -1.28
CA SER A 213 -16.97 -0.64 -2.07
C SER A 213 -15.86 0.28 -1.54
N GLY A 214 -15.71 0.40 -0.22
CA GLY A 214 -14.62 1.15 0.40
C GLY A 214 -13.25 0.55 0.13
N SER A 215 -13.14 -0.78 0.14
CA SER A 215 -11.91 -1.50 -0.19
C SER A 215 -11.53 -1.32 -1.67
N PHE A 216 -12.50 -1.43 -2.59
CA PHE A 216 -12.31 -1.16 -4.02
C PHE A 216 -11.84 0.27 -4.27
N THR A 217 -12.53 1.25 -3.68
CA THR A 217 -12.15 2.68 -3.77
C THR A 217 -10.75 2.93 -3.21
N ALA A 218 -10.40 2.33 -2.06
CA ALA A 218 -9.06 2.42 -1.51
C ALA A 218 -8.02 1.87 -2.49
N GLY A 219 -8.31 0.75 -3.16
CA GLY A 219 -7.45 0.18 -4.20
C GLY A 219 -7.21 1.17 -5.35
N ILE A 220 -8.26 1.75 -5.91
CA ILE A 220 -8.13 2.76 -6.97
C ILE A 220 -7.32 3.96 -6.48
N CYS A 221 -7.68 4.55 -5.33
CA CYS A 221 -7.03 5.76 -4.84
C CYS A 221 -5.53 5.55 -4.58
N LEU A 222 -5.16 4.48 -3.86
CA LEU A 222 -3.77 4.25 -3.51
C LEU A 222 -2.92 3.91 -4.73
N SER A 223 -3.41 3.03 -5.61
CA SER A 223 -2.65 2.63 -6.80
C SER A 223 -2.49 3.78 -7.79
N SER A 224 -3.55 4.56 -8.04
CA SER A 224 -3.49 5.77 -8.85
C SER A 224 -2.48 6.76 -8.29
N PHE A 225 -2.47 6.94 -6.96
CA PHE A 225 -1.50 7.80 -6.30
C PHE A 225 -0.07 7.34 -6.57
N PHE A 226 0.28 6.11 -6.18
CA PHE A 226 1.65 5.62 -6.28
C PHE A 226 2.15 5.49 -7.72
N ALA A 227 1.27 5.20 -8.66
CA ALA A 227 1.63 4.99 -10.06
C ALA A 227 1.71 6.30 -10.87
N MET A 228 0.78 7.24 -10.63
CA MET A 228 0.55 8.36 -11.55
C MET A 228 0.84 9.74 -10.94
N SER A 229 1.21 9.86 -9.65
CA SER A 229 1.53 11.15 -9.04
C SER A 229 2.71 11.85 -9.69
N SER A 230 3.77 11.11 -10.08
CA SER A 230 4.91 11.68 -10.79
C SER A 230 4.50 12.27 -12.14
N VAL A 231 3.64 11.55 -12.89
CA VAL A 231 3.09 12.00 -14.17
C VAL A 231 2.21 13.24 -13.97
N PHE A 232 1.36 13.22 -12.95
CA PHE A 232 0.51 14.37 -12.60
C PHE A 232 1.33 15.63 -12.33
N VAL A 233 2.35 15.54 -11.45
CA VAL A 233 3.18 16.69 -11.11
C VAL A 233 3.97 17.20 -12.33
N LEU A 234 4.50 16.32 -13.18
CA LEU A 234 5.15 16.74 -14.44
C LEU A 234 4.18 17.47 -15.38
N LYS A 235 2.94 17.00 -15.49
CA LYS A 235 1.90 17.64 -16.32
C LYS A 235 1.46 19.02 -15.80
N THR A 236 1.63 19.29 -14.51
CA THR A 236 1.39 20.63 -13.92
C THR A 236 2.62 21.54 -14.02
N GLY A 237 3.67 21.13 -14.75
CA GLY A 237 4.91 21.90 -14.91
C GLY A 237 5.89 21.77 -13.75
N GLY A 238 5.65 20.82 -12.83
CA GLY A 238 6.53 20.57 -11.67
C GLY A 238 7.82 19.85 -12.06
N SER A 239 8.85 20.08 -11.26
CA SER A 239 10.17 19.45 -11.34
C SER A 239 10.22 18.12 -10.59
N VAL A 240 11.32 17.37 -10.72
CA VAL A 240 11.58 16.16 -9.92
C VAL A 240 11.60 16.46 -8.41
N LEU A 241 12.07 17.66 -8.03
CA LEU A 241 11.99 18.12 -6.64
C LEU A 241 10.55 18.30 -6.16
N ASP A 242 9.67 18.82 -7.04
CA ASP A 242 8.25 18.98 -6.72
C ASP A 242 7.55 17.62 -6.59
N ILE A 243 7.89 16.64 -7.43
CA ILE A 243 7.42 15.25 -7.31
C ILE A 243 7.79 14.70 -5.94
N SER A 244 9.06 14.85 -5.56
CA SER A 244 9.55 14.34 -4.27
C SER A 244 8.84 15.00 -3.10
N ALA A 245 8.68 16.32 -3.11
CA ALA A 245 7.97 17.07 -2.08
C ALA A 245 6.49 16.65 -2.01
N PHE A 246 5.81 16.54 -3.16
CA PHE A 246 4.41 16.16 -3.26
C PHE A 246 4.15 14.77 -2.65
N ILE A 247 4.95 13.77 -3.03
CA ILE A 247 4.78 12.41 -2.53
C ILE A 247 5.22 12.30 -1.06
N PHE A 248 6.28 13.00 -0.64
CA PHE A 248 6.71 12.99 0.75
C PHE A 248 5.64 13.57 1.69
N ILE A 249 5.02 14.70 1.30
CA ILE A 249 3.91 15.31 2.05
C ILE A 249 2.71 14.35 2.10
N ALA A 250 2.43 13.66 1.01
CA ALA A 250 1.40 12.63 0.97
C ALA A 250 1.67 11.45 1.93
N MET A 251 2.94 11.04 2.10
CA MET A 251 3.30 10.00 3.07
C MET A 251 3.03 10.45 4.51
N ILE A 252 3.26 11.74 4.82
CA ILE A 252 2.89 12.30 6.13
C ILE A 252 1.38 12.29 6.30
N GLY A 253 0.60 12.69 5.30
CA GLY A 253 -0.85 12.64 5.32
C GLY A 253 -1.37 11.21 5.58
N GLY A 254 -0.82 10.22 4.87
CA GLY A 254 -1.16 8.81 5.04
C GLY A 254 -0.83 8.25 6.42
N LEU A 255 0.34 8.57 6.97
CA LEU A 255 0.73 8.18 8.33
C LEU A 255 -0.24 8.75 9.37
N LEU A 256 -0.56 10.04 9.28
CA LEU A 256 -1.48 10.70 10.20
C LEU A 256 -2.93 10.21 10.03
N SER A 257 -3.33 9.81 8.82
CA SER A 257 -4.60 9.18 8.52
C SER A 257 -4.85 7.94 9.38
N GLU A 258 -3.90 7.02 9.40
CA GLU A 258 -3.99 5.77 10.17
C GLU A 258 -4.13 6.04 11.68
N LEU A 259 -3.36 7.00 12.21
CA LEU A 259 -3.39 7.37 13.61
C LEU A 259 -4.70 8.05 14.02
N PHE A 260 -5.19 8.97 13.19
CA PHE A 260 -6.41 9.72 13.46
C PHE A 260 -7.66 8.85 13.30
N PHE A 261 -7.83 8.22 12.15
CA PHE A 261 -9.06 7.47 11.84
C PHE A 261 -9.17 6.18 12.65
N GLY A 262 -8.06 5.61 13.14
CA GLY A 262 -8.11 4.53 14.10
C GLY A 262 -8.92 4.90 15.34
N ASN A 263 -8.49 5.94 16.04
CA ASN A 263 -9.15 6.42 17.25
C ASN A 263 -10.55 6.99 16.99
N PHE A 264 -10.69 7.76 15.91
CA PHE A 264 -11.97 8.37 15.55
C PHE A 264 -13.03 7.31 15.26
N SER A 265 -12.66 6.25 14.52
CA SER A 265 -13.59 5.20 14.13
C SER A 265 -14.07 4.34 15.30
N ASP A 266 -13.24 4.14 16.32
CA ASP A 266 -13.64 3.42 17.54
C ASP A 266 -14.66 4.23 18.34
N LYS A 267 -14.53 5.57 18.34
CA LYS A 267 -15.44 6.46 19.07
C LYS A 267 -16.77 6.71 18.32
N PHE A 268 -16.70 7.07 17.03
CA PHE A 268 -17.85 7.53 16.25
C PHE A 268 -18.43 6.47 15.31
N GLY A 269 -17.68 5.41 15.00
CA GLY A 269 -18.08 4.30 14.14
C GLY A 269 -17.50 4.38 12.74
N ARG A 270 -17.42 3.20 12.09
CA ARG A 270 -16.71 3.02 10.83
C ARG A 270 -17.35 3.78 9.66
N LYS A 271 -18.68 3.78 9.55
CA LYS A 271 -19.41 4.51 8.51
C LYS A 271 -19.04 6.00 8.50
N TYR A 272 -19.17 6.66 9.66
CA TYR A 272 -18.88 8.09 9.78
C TYR A 272 -17.40 8.41 9.54
N SER A 273 -16.50 7.51 9.91
CA SER A 273 -15.07 7.67 9.66
C SER A 273 -14.74 7.56 8.17
N ILE A 274 -15.33 6.59 7.46
CA ILE A 274 -15.24 6.50 6.00
C ILE A 274 -15.78 7.77 5.35
N MET A 275 -16.98 8.22 5.74
CA MET A 275 -17.59 9.43 5.17
C MET A 275 -16.75 10.68 5.44
N LEU A 276 -16.22 10.86 6.66
CA LEU A 276 -15.35 11.99 7.00
C LEU A 276 -14.06 11.98 6.17
N GLY A 277 -13.39 10.83 6.07
CA GLY A 277 -12.18 10.69 5.26
C GLY A 277 -12.43 11.01 3.79
N VAL A 278 -13.50 10.44 3.22
CA VAL A 278 -13.91 10.71 1.85
C VAL A 278 -14.29 12.17 1.64
N PHE A 279 -14.99 12.81 2.59
CA PHE A 279 -15.33 14.22 2.52
C PHE A 279 -14.09 15.12 2.51
N ILE A 280 -13.11 14.87 3.40
CA ILE A 280 -11.86 15.61 3.45
C ILE A 280 -11.11 15.47 2.10
N ALA A 281 -11.03 14.25 1.57
CA ALA A 281 -10.38 13.97 0.31
C ALA A 281 -11.10 14.62 -0.89
N LEU A 282 -12.42 14.65 -0.89
CA LEU A 282 -13.22 15.36 -1.89
C LEU A 282 -12.97 16.87 -1.87
N VAL A 283 -12.99 17.47 -0.70
CA VAL A 283 -12.69 18.91 -0.55
C VAL A 283 -11.27 19.19 -1.08
N ALA A 284 -10.29 18.37 -0.72
CA ALA A 284 -8.93 18.50 -1.24
C ALA A 284 -8.89 18.35 -2.77
N SER A 285 -9.62 17.40 -3.34
CA SER A 285 -9.69 17.20 -4.80
C SER A 285 -10.32 18.39 -5.51
N PHE A 286 -11.37 19.00 -4.95
CA PHE A 286 -11.95 20.22 -5.49
C PHE A 286 -10.99 21.42 -5.43
N PHE A 287 -10.24 21.57 -4.34
CA PHE A 287 -9.21 22.60 -4.27
C PHE A 287 -8.08 22.36 -5.28
N MET A 288 -7.66 21.11 -5.52
CA MET A 288 -6.72 20.77 -6.58
C MET A 288 -7.25 21.14 -7.97
N TRP A 289 -8.54 20.89 -8.24
CA TRP A 289 -9.16 21.19 -9.54
C TRP A 289 -8.99 22.67 -9.92
N PHE A 290 -9.25 23.59 -8.99
CA PHE A 290 -9.18 25.03 -9.25
C PHE A 290 -7.77 25.62 -9.16
N ASN A 291 -6.76 24.84 -8.75
CA ASN A 291 -5.41 25.32 -8.49
C ASN A 291 -4.34 24.47 -9.15
N LEU A 292 -4.61 23.91 -10.34
CA LEU A 292 -3.68 23.00 -11.04
C LEU A 292 -2.32 23.65 -11.37
N GLU A 293 -2.28 24.97 -11.51
CA GLU A 293 -1.06 25.74 -11.82
C GLU A 293 -0.23 26.10 -10.57
N ASN A 294 -0.79 25.90 -9.37
CA ASN A 294 -0.11 26.28 -8.12
C ASN A 294 0.38 25.05 -7.35
N LEU A 295 1.64 24.67 -7.60
CA LEU A 295 2.28 23.51 -6.97
C LEU A 295 2.28 23.56 -5.43
N ASN A 296 2.32 24.74 -4.81
CA ASN A 296 2.32 24.83 -3.35
C ASN A 296 0.93 24.49 -2.78
N ILE A 297 -0.13 24.94 -3.44
CA ILE A 297 -1.50 24.56 -3.08
C ILE A 297 -1.70 23.05 -3.31
N LEU A 298 -1.21 22.51 -4.44
CA LEU A 298 -1.30 21.08 -4.72
C LEU A 298 -0.60 20.23 -3.65
N LYS A 299 0.55 20.67 -3.13
CA LYS A 299 1.26 20.00 -2.02
C LYS A 299 0.45 20.02 -0.71
N ILE A 300 -0.28 21.09 -0.44
CA ILE A 300 -1.19 21.14 0.72
C ILE A 300 -2.40 20.22 0.49
N CYS A 301 -2.99 20.28 -0.69
CA CYS A 301 -4.15 19.45 -1.03
C CYS A 301 -3.84 17.96 -1.00
N VAL A 302 -2.66 17.53 -1.47
CA VAL A 302 -2.31 16.12 -1.45
C VAL A 302 -2.16 15.56 -0.03
N PHE A 303 -1.73 16.38 0.93
CA PHE A 303 -1.76 15.99 2.34
C PHE A 303 -3.17 15.59 2.77
N PHE A 304 -4.17 16.44 2.52
CA PHE A 304 -5.55 16.16 2.89
C PHE A 304 -6.19 15.04 2.04
N LEU A 305 -5.81 14.93 0.77
CA LEU A 305 -6.25 13.84 -0.10
C LEU A 305 -5.82 12.49 0.47
N THR A 306 -4.55 12.35 0.82
CA THR A 306 -4.01 11.09 1.38
C THR A 306 -4.41 10.88 2.83
N PHE A 307 -4.55 11.95 3.62
CA PHE A 307 -5.14 11.88 4.96
C PHE A 307 -6.58 11.32 4.92
N GLY A 308 -7.38 11.66 3.91
CA GLY A 308 -8.74 11.15 3.77
C GLY A 308 -8.82 9.74 3.17
N THR A 309 -7.85 9.30 2.37
CA THR A 309 -7.97 8.06 1.56
C THR A 309 -7.12 6.90 2.06
N PHE A 310 -5.97 7.11 2.70
CA PHE A 310 -5.04 6.01 2.97
C PHE A 310 -5.53 5.03 4.05
N SER A 311 -6.37 5.46 4.98
CA SER A 311 -7.00 4.57 5.98
C SER A 311 -8.26 3.86 5.49
N LEU A 312 -8.77 4.15 4.27
CA LEU A 312 -10.05 3.60 3.78
C LEU A 312 -10.09 2.07 3.78
N TYR A 313 -9.00 1.40 3.40
CA TYR A 313 -8.95 -0.05 3.41
C TYR A 313 -9.07 -0.61 4.84
N ALA A 314 -8.32 -0.05 5.78
CA ALA A 314 -8.34 -0.47 7.18
C ALA A 314 -9.70 -0.21 7.83
N LEU A 315 -10.34 0.93 7.53
CA LEU A 315 -11.70 1.24 7.96
C LEU A 315 -12.74 0.28 7.38
N SER A 316 -12.61 -0.06 6.10
CA SER A 316 -13.47 -1.02 5.41
C SER A 316 -13.37 -2.41 6.04
N LEU A 317 -12.14 -2.86 6.33
CA LEU A 317 -11.91 -4.13 7.00
C LEU A 317 -12.47 -4.15 8.43
N ALA A 318 -12.29 -3.06 9.18
CA ALA A 318 -12.84 -2.92 10.52
C ALA A 318 -14.39 -2.97 10.48
N ARG A 319 -15.01 -2.26 9.51
CA ARG A 319 -16.46 -2.32 9.31
C ARG A 319 -16.96 -3.72 8.99
N ALA A 320 -16.29 -4.43 8.11
CA ALA A 320 -16.67 -5.79 7.78
C ALA A 320 -16.63 -6.71 9.01
N ASN A 321 -15.57 -6.61 9.82
CA ASN A 321 -15.45 -7.38 11.06
C ASN A 321 -16.52 -7.02 12.10
N ASP A 322 -16.97 -5.75 12.16
CA ASP A 322 -18.03 -5.31 13.07
C ASP A 322 -19.41 -5.85 12.66
N MET A 323 -19.62 -6.19 11.38
CA MET A 323 -20.89 -6.73 10.86
C MET A 323 -20.98 -8.26 10.94
N LEU A 324 -19.87 -8.97 11.19
CA LEU A 324 -19.86 -10.42 11.26
C LEU A 324 -20.46 -10.93 12.58
N ASN A 325 -21.48 -11.79 12.46
CA ASN A 325 -22.03 -12.52 13.60
C ASN A 325 -21.11 -13.66 14.06
N ASN A 326 -20.38 -14.27 13.13
CA ASN A 326 -19.44 -15.36 13.39
C ASN A 326 -18.00 -14.92 13.06
N LYS A 327 -17.18 -14.74 14.11
CA LYS A 327 -15.77 -14.34 13.96
C LYS A 327 -14.90 -15.33 13.16
N ASN A 328 -15.35 -16.58 13.00
CA ASN A 328 -14.65 -17.57 12.18
C ASN A 328 -14.70 -17.23 10.68
N GLU A 329 -15.63 -16.36 10.25
CA GLU A 329 -15.75 -15.90 8.87
C GLU A 329 -14.85 -14.70 8.56
N SER A 330 -14.21 -14.09 9.57
CA SER A 330 -13.36 -12.90 9.41
C SER A 330 -12.24 -13.11 8.39
N ALA A 331 -11.64 -14.30 8.34
CA ALA A 331 -10.60 -14.61 7.37
C ALA A 331 -11.13 -14.68 5.92
N LYS A 332 -12.36 -15.20 5.76
CA LYS A 332 -13.04 -15.30 4.48
C LYS A 332 -13.40 -13.92 3.94
N VAL A 333 -14.07 -13.11 4.76
CA VAL A 333 -14.46 -11.73 4.44
C VAL A 333 -13.22 -10.87 4.15
N GLY A 334 -12.17 -11.04 4.94
CA GLY A 334 -10.91 -10.39 4.70
C GLY A 334 -10.30 -10.71 3.33
N ALA A 335 -10.37 -11.96 2.86
CA ALA A 335 -9.88 -12.35 1.53
C ALA A 335 -10.67 -11.69 0.40
N GLU A 336 -11.99 -11.52 0.54
CA GLU A 336 -12.81 -10.82 -0.46
C GLU A 336 -12.56 -9.32 -0.49
N LEU A 337 -12.35 -8.69 0.67
CA LEU A 337 -11.96 -7.29 0.73
C LEU A 337 -10.60 -7.07 0.06
N LEU A 338 -9.66 -8.00 0.27
CA LEU A 338 -8.37 -7.96 -0.42
C LEU A 338 -8.53 -8.12 -1.93
N LEU A 339 -9.39 -9.02 -2.39
CA LEU A 339 -9.66 -9.19 -3.82
C LEU A 339 -10.28 -7.91 -4.40
N SER A 340 -11.27 -7.33 -3.72
CA SER A 340 -11.90 -6.06 -4.11
C SER A 340 -10.87 -4.93 -4.20
N TYR A 341 -10.00 -4.78 -3.18
CA TYR A 341 -8.87 -3.85 -3.19
C TYR A 341 -7.93 -4.09 -4.37
N SER A 342 -7.58 -5.35 -4.62
CA SER A 342 -6.63 -5.72 -5.67
C SER A 342 -7.16 -5.42 -7.07
N ILE A 343 -8.46 -5.66 -7.30
CA ILE A 343 -9.13 -5.26 -8.55
C ILE A 343 -9.11 -3.74 -8.70
N GLY A 344 -9.46 -2.99 -7.64
CA GLY A 344 -9.34 -1.54 -7.63
C GLY A 344 -7.92 -1.06 -7.92
N SER A 345 -6.93 -1.70 -7.32
CA SER A 345 -5.51 -1.35 -7.52
C SER A 345 -5.01 -1.64 -8.94
N LEU A 346 -5.52 -2.68 -9.59
CA LEU A 346 -5.21 -2.96 -10.99
C LEU A 346 -5.83 -1.91 -11.91
N LEU A 347 -7.07 -1.49 -11.65
CA LEU A 347 -7.81 -0.55 -12.48
C LEU A 347 -7.38 0.91 -12.27
N GLY A 348 -6.93 1.29 -11.07
CA GLY A 348 -6.60 2.66 -10.72
C GLY A 348 -5.65 3.35 -11.70
N PRO A 349 -4.43 2.85 -11.91
CA PRO A 349 -3.49 3.47 -12.85
C PRO A 349 -3.97 3.45 -14.29
N LEU A 350 -4.69 2.40 -14.72
CA LEU A 350 -5.28 2.30 -16.06
C LEU A 350 -6.26 3.45 -16.31
N ILE A 351 -7.23 3.61 -15.40
CA ILE A 351 -8.25 4.66 -15.49
C ILE A 351 -7.58 6.03 -15.41
N THR A 352 -6.64 6.21 -14.47
CA THR A 352 -5.96 7.49 -14.29
C THR A 352 -5.12 7.85 -15.50
N GLY A 353 -4.43 6.89 -16.11
CA GLY A 353 -3.67 7.10 -17.34
C GLY A 353 -4.55 7.59 -18.48
N VAL A 354 -5.72 6.95 -18.69
CA VAL A 354 -6.71 7.37 -19.71
C VAL A 354 -7.23 8.78 -19.43
N PHE A 355 -7.58 9.07 -18.18
CA PHE A 355 -8.10 10.39 -17.80
C PHE A 355 -7.03 11.49 -17.96
N ILE A 356 -5.77 11.21 -17.62
CA ILE A 356 -4.67 12.18 -17.82
C ILE A 356 -4.40 12.38 -19.32
N GLU A 357 -4.49 11.36 -20.15
CA GLU A 357 -4.34 11.50 -21.62
C GLU A 357 -5.39 12.42 -22.21
N ILE A 358 -6.66 12.31 -21.75
CA ILE A 358 -7.80 13.08 -22.30
C ILE A 358 -7.87 14.50 -21.71
N PHE A 359 -7.72 14.62 -20.40
CA PHE A 359 -7.99 15.85 -19.65
C PHE A 359 -6.72 16.56 -19.12
N GLY A 360 -5.52 16.08 -19.49
CA GLY A 360 -4.27 16.60 -18.95
C GLY A 360 -4.15 16.34 -17.44
N SER A 361 -3.52 17.27 -16.72
CA SER A 361 -3.35 17.16 -15.26
C SER A 361 -4.69 17.05 -14.51
N LEU A 362 -5.76 17.67 -15.03
CA LEU A 362 -7.09 17.56 -14.43
C LEU A 362 -7.58 16.10 -14.35
N GLY A 363 -7.18 15.23 -15.29
CA GLY A 363 -7.57 13.83 -15.32
C GLY A 363 -7.25 13.07 -14.03
N PHE A 364 -6.09 13.36 -13.43
CA PHE A 364 -5.74 12.78 -12.12
C PHE A 364 -6.77 13.14 -11.05
N VAL A 365 -7.15 14.41 -10.98
CA VAL A 365 -8.11 14.92 -9.98
C VAL A 365 -9.51 14.36 -10.22
N LEU A 366 -9.94 14.27 -11.46
CA LEU A 366 -11.27 13.75 -11.83
C LEU A 366 -11.48 12.31 -11.37
N VAL A 367 -10.47 11.45 -11.48
CA VAL A 367 -10.57 10.07 -10.99
C VAL A 367 -10.89 10.04 -9.50
N TYR A 368 -10.21 10.87 -8.70
CA TYR A 368 -10.52 10.97 -7.27
C TYR A 368 -11.91 11.53 -7.02
N VAL A 369 -12.30 12.60 -7.71
CA VAL A 369 -13.65 13.18 -7.56
C VAL A 369 -14.73 12.13 -7.83
N PHE A 370 -14.65 11.43 -8.96
CA PHE A 370 -15.69 10.46 -9.34
C PHE A 370 -15.78 9.29 -8.35
N ILE A 371 -14.64 8.68 -8.03
CA ILE A 371 -14.68 7.49 -7.15
C ILE A 371 -15.03 7.84 -5.70
N LEU A 372 -14.61 9.02 -5.22
CA LEU A 372 -14.92 9.46 -3.87
C LEU A 372 -16.37 9.94 -3.75
N VAL A 373 -16.93 10.61 -4.77
CA VAL A 373 -18.37 10.94 -4.81
C VAL A 373 -19.20 9.66 -4.80
N PHE A 374 -18.85 8.68 -5.62
CA PHE A 374 -19.49 7.36 -5.60
C PHE A 374 -19.49 6.76 -4.19
N LEU A 375 -18.33 6.69 -3.54
CA LEU A 375 -18.23 6.10 -2.21
C LEU A 375 -18.97 6.90 -1.15
N PHE A 376 -18.95 8.24 -1.22
CA PHE A 376 -19.65 9.11 -0.27
C PHE A 376 -21.16 8.91 -0.33
N VAL A 377 -21.71 8.97 -1.54
CA VAL A 377 -23.13 8.74 -1.79
C VAL A 377 -23.54 7.34 -1.38
N PHE A 378 -22.77 6.32 -1.79
CA PHE A 378 -23.05 4.94 -1.41
C PHE A 378 -23.02 4.74 0.11
N ALA A 379 -22.03 5.31 0.80
CA ALA A 379 -21.93 5.25 2.26
C ALA A 379 -23.10 5.91 2.98
N ALA A 380 -23.65 7.00 2.43
CA ALA A 380 -24.78 7.72 3.03
C ALA A 380 -26.00 6.80 3.22
N PHE A 381 -26.28 5.92 2.26
CA PHE A 381 -27.41 4.98 2.29
C PHE A 381 -27.15 3.70 3.11
N GLN A 382 -25.96 3.49 3.62
CA GLN A 382 -25.64 2.28 4.39
C GLN A 382 -26.00 2.41 5.86
N GLU A 383 -26.22 1.27 6.51
CA GLU A 383 -26.57 1.21 7.95
C GLU A 383 -25.39 1.60 8.85
N VAL A 384 -25.70 2.09 10.04
CA VAL A 384 -24.74 2.37 11.12
C VAL A 384 -24.65 1.15 12.03
N VAL A 385 -23.44 0.59 12.20
CA VAL A 385 -23.23 -0.49 13.14
C VAL A 385 -23.33 0.04 14.58
N PRO A 386 -24.18 -0.54 15.46
CA PRO A 386 -24.30 -0.15 16.85
C PRO A 386 -22.98 -0.27 17.61
N LYS A 387 -22.78 0.56 18.63
CA LYS A 387 -21.51 0.65 19.37
C LYS A 387 -21.12 -0.68 20.03
N GLU A 388 -22.09 -1.42 20.50
CA GLU A 388 -21.93 -2.72 21.20
C GLU A 388 -21.37 -3.82 20.29
N LYS A 389 -21.55 -3.68 18.97
CA LYS A 389 -21.03 -4.63 17.97
C LYS A 389 -19.64 -4.24 17.42
N ARG A 390 -19.09 -3.08 17.78
CA ARG A 390 -17.83 -2.59 17.22
C ARG A 390 -16.63 -3.22 17.95
N GLY A 391 -15.67 -3.74 17.18
CA GLY A 391 -14.36 -4.15 17.68
C GLY A 391 -13.34 -3.00 17.70
N GLU A 392 -12.18 -3.21 18.32
CA GLU A 392 -11.06 -2.25 18.26
C GLU A 392 -10.48 -2.16 16.84
N PHE A 393 -10.17 -0.93 16.40
CA PHE A 393 -9.51 -0.69 15.12
C PHE A 393 -8.08 -1.26 15.13
N VAL A 394 -7.74 -1.97 14.08
CA VAL A 394 -6.38 -2.44 13.83
C VAL A 394 -5.95 -1.97 12.46
N ALA A 395 -4.95 -1.08 12.40
CA ALA A 395 -4.35 -0.64 11.14
C ALA A 395 -3.83 -1.86 10.37
N LYS A 396 -4.37 -2.10 9.17
CA LYS A 396 -3.98 -3.23 8.33
C LYS A 396 -3.90 -2.78 6.88
N ARG A 397 -2.79 -3.18 6.23
CA ARG A 397 -2.69 -3.14 4.78
C ARG A 397 -3.36 -4.34 4.13
N PRO A 398 -3.71 -4.23 2.84
CA PRO A 398 -4.37 -5.29 2.09
C PRO A 398 -3.64 -6.63 2.06
N SER A 399 -2.32 -6.65 2.25
CA SER A 399 -1.52 -7.88 2.19
C SER A 399 -1.75 -8.88 3.34
N LYS A 400 -2.59 -8.56 4.34
CA LYS A 400 -2.68 -9.31 5.62
C LYS A 400 -3.81 -10.30 5.75
N ILE A 401 -4.61 -10.56 4.72
CA ILE A 401 -5.90 -11.23 4.90
C ILE A 401 -5.90 -12.73 4.63
N LEU A 402 -4.79 -13.29 4.22
CA LEU A 402 -4.70 -14.75 4.00
C LEU A 402 -4.19 -15.45 5.28
N ARG A 403 -5.09 -15.67 6.23
CA ARG A 403 -4.94 -16.66 7.30
C ARG A 403 -5.91 -17.81 7.12
#